data_549cff5507e25a6cfbd94321e5d33ada
#
_entry.id   549cff5507e25a6cfbd94321e5d33ada
#
_cell.length_a   1.000
_cell.length_b   1.000
_cell.length_c   1.000
_cell.angle_alpha   90.00
_cell.angle_beta   90.00
_cell.angle_gamma   90.00
#
_symmetry.space_group_name_H-M   'P 1'
#
loop_
_entity.id
_entity.type
_entity.pdbx_description
1 polymer ?
#
loop_
_entity_poly.entity_id
_entity_poly.type
_entity_poly.pdbx_seq_one_letter_code
_entity_poly.pdbx_strand_id
1 'polypeptide(L)'
;MASNGLHHVTAISGPARRNRSFYEGVLGLRLVKKTVNFDDPGTYHLYYGDETGRPGSILTFFPWDNAAPGRVGVGETQETAFRVPRGSIGYWTQRFVAASVSHEAPGQRFDEVVLPFTDPDGLALALIGVEGAADEPVWSGSDVPAEHSIRGFHGVTLLLREAAPTAAILTGIFGFAEQAREGNLIRFNAEPGGPGKIVNLRSGGDFPRGRQGAGSVHHIAFRADDDVAQAAMAHELMEFHGVPTTEQKDRNYFRSVYFREPGGVLFEIATDAPGFAVDEPVATLGQALKLPAFLEPHRAEIERALPALA
;
A
#
# COMPACT_ATOMS: atom_id res chain seq x y z
N MET A 1 13.11 -16.36 -9.40
CA MET A 1 12.30 -16.65 -8.16
C MET A 1 10.95 -15.99 -8.32
N ALA A 2 9.85 -16.60 -7.89
CA ALA A 2 8.54 -16.00 -8.04
C ALA A 2 8.34 -14.94 -6.95
N SER A 3 8.01 -13.71 -7.33
CA SER A 3 7.54 -12.71 -6.37
C SER A 3 6.17 -13.11 -5.82
N ASN A 4 6.01 -12.94 -4.54
CA ASN A 4 4.72 -13.14 -3.89
C ASN A 4 3.78 -11.91 -4.02
N GLY A 5 4.11 -10.93 -4.87
CA GLY A 5 3.33 -9.71 -5.12
C GLY A 5 3.69 -8.55 -4.19
N LEU A 6 2.75 -7.64 -3.98
CA LEU A 6 2.89 -6.51 -3.06
C LEU A 6 2.87 -6.98 -1.60
N HIS A 7 3.75 -6.43 -0.77
CA HIS A 7 3.70 -6.57 0.68
C HIS A 7 2.80 -5.49 1.30
N HIS A 8 3.15 -4.23 1.08
CA HIS A 8 2.40 -3.06 1.56
C HIS A 8 2.60 -1.85 0.66
N VAL A 9 1.77 -0.84 0.88
CA VAL A 9 1.91 0.50 0.30
C VAL A 9 1.97 1.49 1.44
N THR A 10 2.96 2.39 1.43
CA THR A 10 3.10 3.47 2.41
C THR A 10 2.80 4.81 1.74
N ALA A 11 1.93 5.59 2.34
CA ALA A 11 1.53 6.91 1.86
C ALA A 11 1.80 8.00 2.92
N ILE A 12 1.80 9.24 2.47
CA ILE A 12 1.86 10.43 3.32
C ILE A 12 0.45 10.98 3.44
N SER A 13 0.03 11.30 4.66
CA SER A 13 -1.27 11.94 4.91
C SER A 13 -1.13 13.21 5.73
N GLY A 14 -2.19 13.99 5.79
CA GLY A 14 -2.40 15.05 6.77
C GLY A 14 -2.74 14.47 8.15
N PRO A 15 -3.62 15.13 8.95
CA PRO A 15 -3.85 14.79 10.35
C PRO A 15 -4.20 13.33 10.60
N ALA A 16 -3.50 12.68 11.53
CA ALA A 16 -3.65 11.27 11.88
C ALA A 16 -5.08 10.88 12.25
N ARG A 17 -5.80 11.75 12.97
CA ARG A 17 -7.20 11.52 13.34
C ARG A 17 -8.13 11.42 12.11
N ARG A 18 -7.97 12.32 11.14
CA ARG A 18 -8.76 12.32 9.90
C ARG A 18 -8.45 11.07 9.07
N ASN A 19 -7.18 10.73 8.96
CA ASN A 19 -6.73 9.51 8.30
C ASN A 19 -7.38 8.28 8.93
N ARG A 20 -7.30 8.13 10.26
CA ARG A 20 -7.92 7.01 10.98
C ARG A 20 -9.42 6.93 10.76
N SER A 21 -10.14 8.06 10.89
CA SER A 21 -11.60 8.10 10.70
C SER A 21 -12.01 7.64 9.31
N PHE A 22 -11.19 7.91 8.29
CA PHE A 22 -11.47 7.46 6.93
C PHE A 22 -11.18 5.97 6.72
N TYR A 23 -10.00 5.49 7.10
CA TYR A 23 -9.60 4.11 6.81
C TYR A 23 -10.31 3.08 7.70
N GLU A 24 -10.57 3.38 8.96
CA GLU A 24 -11.40 2.53 9.83
C GLU A 24 -12.90 2.78 9.61
N GLY A 25 -13.34 4.04 9.64
CA GLY A 25 -14.77 4.36 9.65
C GLY A 25 -15.44 4.27 8.28
N VAL A 26 -14.79 4.74 7.20
CA VAL A 26 -15.38 4.70 5.85
C VAL A 26 -15.04 3.41 5.13
N LEU A 27 -13.76 3.01 5.08
CA LEU A 27 -13.33 1.83 4.34
C LEU A 27 -13.48 0.52 5.12
N GLY A 28 -13.66 0.58 6.44
CA GLY A 28 -13.83 -0.61 7.28
C GLY A 28 -12.56 -1.46 7.40
N LEU A 29 -11.38 -0.88 7.16
CA LEU A 29 -10.11 -1.56 7.37
C LEU A 29 -9.79 -1.62 8.87
N ARG A 30 -9.05 -2.64 9.29
CA ARG A 30 -8.55 -2.71 10.65
C ARG A 30 -7.27 -1.87 10.80
N LEU A 31 -7.17 -1.05 11.85
CA LEU A 31 -5.89 -0.53 12.30
C LEU A 31 -5.12 -1.69 12.96
N VAL A 32 -4.20 -2.32 12.23
CA VAL A 32 -3.48 -3.52 12.69
C VAL A 32 -2.24 -3.16 13.49
N LYS A 33 -1.68 -1.96 13.30
CA LYS A 33 -0.55 -1.49 14.11
C LYS A 33 -0.57 0.02 14.24
N LYS A 34 -0.34 0.48 15.45
CA LYS A 34 -0.09 1.87 15.83
C LYS A 34 1.32 1.95 16.42
N THR A 35 2.24 2.53 15.66
CA THR A 35 3.62 2.77 16.07
C THR A 35 4.08 4.15 15.59
N VAL A 36 5.37 4.42 15.61
CA VAL A 36 5.97 5.66 15.12
C VAL A 36 6.85 5.39 13.91
N ASN A 37 7.14 6.43 13.14
CA ASN A 37 8.19 6.37 12.15
C ASN A 37 9.55 6.24 12.89
N PHE A 38 10.27 5.14 12.66
CA PHE A 38 11.52 4.87 13.38
C PHE A 38 12.65 5.84 13.02
N ASP A 39 12.53 6.52 11.88
CA ASP A 39 13.47 7.55 11.44
C ASP A 39 13.03 8.96 11.92
N ASP A 40 11.77 9.14 12.37
CA ASP A 40 11.18 10.38 12.93
C ASP A 40 10.14 10.04 14.01
N PRO A 41 10.55 9.71 15.25
CA PRO A 41 9.65 9.20 16.31
C PRO A 41 8.56 10.16 16.79
N GLY A 42 8.60 11.43 16.38
CA GLY A 42 7.52 12.39 16.60
C GLY A 42 6.31 12.21 15.68
N THR A 43 6.40 11.29 14.72
CA THR A 43 5.37 11.01 13.72
C THR A 43 4.83 9.60 13.89
N TYR A 44 3.51 9.42 13.88
CA TYR A 44 2.92 8.08 13.83
C TYR A 44 3.33 7.32 12.56
N HIS A 45 3.35 6.00 12.67
CA HIS A 45 3.25 5.08 11.55
C HIS A 45 2.03 4.20 11.78
N LEU A 46 0.97 4.45 11.01
CA LEU A 46 -0.31 3.76 11.13
C LEU A 46 -0.42 2.70 10.02
N TYR A 47 -0.81 1.48 10.38
CA TYR A 47 -0.95 0.37 9.44
C TYR A 47 -2.38 -0.12 9.44
N TYR A 48 -3.03 -0.07 8.29
CA TYR A 48 -4.38 -0.58 8.07
C TYR A 48 -4.31 -1.82 7.17
N GLY A 49 -5.15 -2.80 7.45
CA GLY A 49 -5.17 -4.03 6.67
C GLY A 49 -6.38 -4.90 6.94
N ASP A 50 -6.24 -6.18 6.66
CA ASP A 50 -7.19 -7.21 7.03
C ASP A 50 -7.10 -7.55 8.55
N GLU A 51 -7.68 -8.67 8.96
CA GLU A 51 -7.73 -9.07 10.39
C GLU A 51 -6.36 -9.13 11.07
N THR A 52 -5.31 -9.57 10.36
CA THR A 52 -3.96 -9.77 10.91
C THR A 52 -2.89 -8.90 10.29
N GLY A 53 -3.23 -8.11 9.27
CA GLY A 53 -2.27 -7.34 8.48
C GLY A 53 -1.40 -8.26 7.60
N ARG A 54 -2.03 -9.16 6.85
CA ARG A 54 -1.30 -10.04 5.93
C ARG A 54 -0.66 -9.25 4.80
N PRO A 55 0.54 -9.63 4.34
CA PRO A 55 1.11 -9.07 3.12
C PRO A 55 0.11 -9.06 1.96
N GLY A 56 0.06 -7.96 1.21
CA GLY A 56 -0.95 -7.74 0.16
C GLY A 56 -2.26 -7.10 0.64
N SER A 57 -2.39 -6.81 1.95
CA SER A 57 -3.54 -6.08 2.50
C SER A 57 -3.18 -4.75 3.17
N ILE A 58 -1.91 -4.45 3.37
CA ILE A 58 -1.43 -3.44 4.31
C ILE A 58 -1.22 -2.10 3.61
N LEU A 59 -2.10 -1.11 3.88
CA LEU A 59 -1.87 0.29 3.54
C LEU A 59 -1.39 1.04 4.78
N THR A 60 -0.24 1.72 4.69
CA THR A 60 0.35 2.40 5.85
C THR A 60 0.50 3.90 5.62
N PHE A 61 0.60 4.66 6.69
CA PHE A 61 0.67 6.12 6.63
C PHE A 61 1.70 6.72 7.57
N PHE A 62 2.40 7.74 7.04
CA PHE A 62 3.09 8.75 7.82
C PHE A 62 2.20 10.00 7.86
N PRO A 63 1.44 10.24 8.94
CA PRO A 63 0.60 11.43 9.07
C PRO A 63 1.42 12.61 9.58
N TRP A 64 1.45 13.69 8.80
CA TRP A 64 2.01 14.97 9.20
C TRP A 64 0.93 16.05 9.11
N ASP A 65 0.58 16.66 10.25
CA ASP A 65 -0.53 17.63 10.35
C ASP A 65 -0.41 18.80 9.36
N ASN A 66 0.82 19.21 9.06
CA ASN A 66 1.12 20.36 8.21
C ASN A 66 1.79 19.95 6.87
N ALA A 67 1.63 18.70 6.44
CA ALA A 67 2.17 18.26 5.15
C ALA A 67 1.55 19.07 4.00
N ALA A 68 2.39 19.65 3.14
CA ALA A 68 1.91 20.25 1.92
C ALA A 68 1.29 19.19 1.01
N PRO A 69 0.24 19.51 0.24
CA PRO A 69 -0.35 18.56 -0.71
C PRO A 69 0.68 18.02 -1.70
N GLY A 70 0.64 16.72 -1.93
CA GLY A 70 1.37 16.06 -3.00
C GLY A 70 0.83 16.48 -4.37
N ARG A 71 1.54 16.09 -5.42
CA ARG A 71 1.08 16.23 -6.80
C ARG A 71 1.48 15.00 -7.58
N VAL A 72 0.49 14.28 -8.07
CA VAL A 72 0.71 13.13 -8.95
C VAL A 72 1.43 13.56 -10.22
N GLY A 73 2.40 12.78 -10.64
CA GLY A 73 3.17 12.99 -11.85
C GLY A 73 4.07 11.81 -12.17
N VAL A 74 4.90 11.98 -13.19
CA VAL A 74 5.86 10.96 -13.59
C VAL A 74 6.82 10.63 -12.43
N GLY A 75 7.03 9.34 -12.18
CA GLY A 75 7.86 8.83 -11.09
C GLY A 75 7.10 8.63 -9.77
N GLU A 76 5.77 8.56 -9.82
CA GLU A 76 4.90 8.36 -8.65
C GLU A 76 3.94 7.17 -8.85
N THR A 77 3.48 6.62 -7.73
CA THR A 77 2.31 5.73 -7.74
C THR A 77 1.06 6.58 -7.95
N GLN A 78 0.41 6.37 -9.07
CA GLN A 78 -0.75 7.16 -9.49
C GLN A 78 -2.02 6.74 -8.74
N GLU A 79 -2.19 5.46 -8.45
CA GLU A 79 -3.39 4.88 -7.84
C GLU A 79 -3.04 3.63 -7.04
N THR A 80 -3.68 3.45 -5.90
CA THR A 80 -3.70 2.19 -5.15
C THR A 80 -5.11 1.62 -5.18
N ALA A 81 -5.26 0.39 -5.65
CA ALA A 81 -6.55 -0.26 -5.83
C ALA A 81 -6.76 -1.41 -4.83
N PHE A 82 -7.95 -1.46 -4.24
CA PHE A 82 -8.41 -2.56 -3.39
C PHE A 82 -9.38 -3.45 -4.16
N ARG A 83 -9.40 -4.73 -3.81
CA ARG A 83 -10.35 -5.70 -4.34
C ARG A 83 -11.56 -5.85 -3.43
N VAL A 84 -12.73 -5.92 -4.03
CA VAL A 84 -14.01 -6.20 -3.37
C VAL A 84 -14.76 -7.25 -4.18
N PRO A 85 -15.72 -7.98 -3.60
CA PRO A 85 -16.61 -8.84 -4.39
C PRO A 85 -17.29 -8.03 -5.51
N ARG A 86 -17.33 -8.60 -6.72
CA ARG A 86 -17.82 -7.88 -7.93
C ARG A 86 -19.19 -7.22 -7.74
N GLY A 87 -20.09 -7.87 -7.03
CA GLY A 87 -21.43 -7.33 -6.74
C GLY A 87 -21.47 -6.16 -5.75
N SER A 88 -20.33 -5.82 -5.12
CA SER A 88 -20.28 -4.81 -4.04
C SER A 88 -20.16 -3.37 -4.52
N ILE A 89 -19.88 -3.11 -5.80
CA ILE A 89 -19.66 -1.75 -6.32
C ILE A 89 -20.85 -0.82 -6.06
N GLY A 90 -22.08 -1.32 -6.20
CA GLY A 90 -23.29 -0.54 -5.91
C GLY A 90 -23.41 -0.14 -4.43
N TYR A 91 -23.08 -1.05 -3.51
CA TYR A 91 -23.00 -0.76 -2.06
C TYR A 91 -21.98 0.34 -1.78
N TRP A 92 -20.78 0.23 -2.33
CA TRP A 92 -19.70 1.19 -2.12
C TRP A 92 -20.03 2.57 -2.69
N THR A 93 -20.66 2.64 -3.87
CA THR A 93 -21.13 3.92 -4.43
C THR A 93 -22.09 4.62 -3.48
N GLN A 94 -23.07 3.90 -2.92
CA GLN A 94 -24.02 4.47 -1.95
C GLN A 94 -23.34 4.88 -0.65
N ARG A 95 -22.38 4.06 -0.13
CA ARG A 95 -21.62 4.37 1.07
C ARG A 95 -20.77 5.62 0.89
N PHE A 96 -20.13 5.80 -0.26
CA PHE A 96 -19.34 6.98 -0.57
C PHE A 96 -20.19 8.25 -0.67
N VAL A 97 -21.37 8.17 -1.28
CA VAL A 97 -22.34 9.28 -1.28
C VAL A 97 -22.74 9.65 0.15
N ALA A 98 -23.11 8.67 0.98
CA ALA A 98 -23.52 8.90 2.37
C ALA A 98 -22.40 9.49 3.24
N ALA A 99 -21.14 9.07 3.01
CA ALA A 99 -19.96 9.56 3.72
C ALA A 99 -19.33 10.82 3.07
N SER A 100 -19.91 11.36 2.00
CA SER A 100 -19.39 12.52 1.25
C SER A 100 -17.95 12.29 0.74
N VAL A 101 -17.63 11.06 0.33
CA VAL A 101 -16.33 10.71 -0.28
C VAL A 101 -16.33 11.17 -1.74
N SER A 102 -15.26 11.86 -2.15
CA SER A 102 -15.05 12.23 -3.55
C SER A 102 -14.81 10.97 -4.38
N HIS A 103 -15.67 10.68 -5.35
CA HIS A 103 -15.59 9.51 -6.21
C HIS A 103 -16.12 9.79 -7.61
N GLU A 104 -15.69 8.99 -8.58
CA GLU A 104 -16.19 9.02 -9.95
C GLU A 104 -17.34 8.00 -10.12
N ALA A 105 -18.02 8.06 -11.25
CA ALA A 105 -18.95 7.00 -11.61
C ALA A 105 -18.20 5.68 -11.84
N PRO A 106 -18.78 4.52 -11.50
CA PRO A 106 -18.18 3.23 -11.85
C PRO A 106 -17.89 3.13 -13.35
N GLY A 107 -16.68 2.67 -13.69
CA GLY A 107 -16.21 2.47 -15.05
C GLY A 107 -15.70 1.04 -15.28
N GLN A 108 -14.99 0.83 -16.39
CA GLN A 108 -14.34 -0.43 -16.70
C GLN A 108 -12.86 -0.21 -17.01
N ARG A 109 -12.02 -1.17 -16.62
CA ARG A 109 -10.59 -1.25 -16.93
C ARG A 109 -10.18 -2.71 -16.99
N PHE A 110 -9.61 -3.18 -18.10
CA PHE A 110 -9.28 -4.59 -18.34
C PHE A 110 -10.44 -5.56 -18.03
N ASP A 111 -11.66 -5.21 -18.45
CA ASP A 111 -12.90 -5.95 -18.21
C ASP A 111 -13.34 -6.07 -16.73
N GLU A 112 -12.68 -5.36 -15.82
CA GLU A 112 -13.05 -5.26 -14.41
C GLU A 112 -13.84 -3.98 -14.14
N VAL A 113 -14.83 -4.06 -13.24
CA VAL A 113 -15.58 -2.88 -12.79
C VAL A 113 -14.73 -2.12 -11.78
N VAL A 114 -14.53 -0.84 -12.02
CA VAL A 114 -13.68 0.06 -11.21
C VAL A 114 -14.52 1.20 -10.65
N LEU A 115 -14.40 1.48 -9.35
CA LEU A 115 -14.93 2.66 -8.69
C LEU A 115 -13.78 3.52 -8.18
N PRO A 116 -13.35 4.56 -8.92
CA PRO A 116 -12.29 5.46 -8.48
C PRO A 116 -12.80 6.42 -7.39
N PHE A 117 -11.95 6.72 -6.41
CA PHE A 117 -12.23 7.67 -5.34
C PHE A 117 -10.94 8.28 -4.77
N THR A 118 -11.09 9.29 -3.93
CA THR A 118 -9.94 9.87 -3.22
C THR A 118 -10.18 9.86 -1.72
N ASP A 119 -9.09 9.69 -0.97
CA ASP A 119 -9.13 9.91 0.47
C ASP A 119 -9.20 11.42 0.81
N PRO A 120 -9.36 11.80 2.10
CA PRO A 120 -9.44 13.21 2.50
C PRO A 120 -8.22 14.07 2.19
N ASP A 121 -7.06 13.46 1.89
CA ASP A 121 -5.83 14.16 1.50
C ASP A 121 -5.59 14.17 -0.02
N GLY A 122 -6.51 13.57 -0.80
CA GLY A 122 -6.44 13.49 -2.25
C GLY A 122 -5.64 12.29 -2.76
N LEU A 123 -5.32 11.31 -1.92
CA LEU A 123 -4.72 10.04 -2.37
C LEU A 123 -5.68 9.32 -3.31
N ALA A 124 -5.25 9.07 -4.54
CA ALA A 124 -6.05 8.37 -5.53
C ALA A 124 -6.14 6.88 -5.23
N LEU A 125 -7.36 6.42 -5.04
CA LEU A 125 -7.71 5.05 -4.69
C LEU A 125 -8.75 4.51 -5.65
N ALA A 126 -8.89 3.19 -5.73
CA ALA A 126 -9.97 2.54 -6.46
C ALA A 126 -10.47 1.28 -5.74
N LEU A 127 -11.75 0.97 -5.91
CA LEU A 127 -12.29 -0.36 -5.62
C LEU A 127 -12.48 -1.11 -6.94
N ILE A 128 -11.95 -2.32 -7.00
CA ILE A 128 -12.07 -3.22 -8.16
C ILE A 128 -12.99 -4.37 -7.79
N GLY A 129 -14.07 -4.53 -8.56
CA GLY A 129 -15.00 -5.64 -8.42
C GLY A 129 -14.42 -6.93 -9.00
N VAL A 130 -14.04 -7.88 -8.16
CA VAL A 130 -13.33 -9.11 -8.54
C VAL A 130 -14.22 -10.33 -8.35
N GLU A 131 -14.26 -11.22 -9.35
CA GLU A 131 -14.93 -12.52 -9.23
C GLU A 131 -14.19 -13.42 -8.22
N GLY A 132 -14.93 -14.19 -7.43
CA GLY A 132 -14.36 -15.09 -6.41
C GLY A 132 -13.86 -14.40 -5.14
N ALA A 133 -13.78 -13.07 -5.10
CA ALA A 133 -13.30 -12.36 -3.92
C ALA A 133 -14.25 -12.50 -2.71
N ALA A 134 -15.49 -12.92 -2.91
CA ALA A 134 -16.45 -13.16 -1.82
C ALA A 134 -15.99 -14.27 -0.86
N ASP A 135 -15.26 -15.26 -1.36
CA ASP A 135 -14.79 -16.42 -0.60
C ASP A 135 -13.46 -16.16 0.14
N GLU A 136 -12.85 -15.00 -0.07
CA GLU A 136 -11.60 -14.62 0.58
C GLU A 136 -11.83 -14.20 2.05
N PRO A 137 -10.85 -14.44 2.94
CA PRO A 137 -10.93 -14.01 4.34
C PRO A 137 -11.17 -12.51 4.48
N VAL A 138 -11.96 -12.12 5.48
CA VAL A 138 -12.37 -10.74 5.72
C VAL A 138 -12.22 -10.35 7.19
N TRP A 139 -11.92 -9.09 7.42
CA TRP A 139 -12.08 -8.46 8.73
C TRP A 139 -13.57 -8.15 8.96
N SER A 140 -14.13 -8.73 10.02
CA SER A 140 -15.56 -8.59 10.36
C SER A 140 -15.83 -7.63 11.54
N GLY A 141 -14.80 -6.94 12.02
CA GLY A 141 -14.91 -6.01 13.16
C GLY A 141 -15.32 -4.58 12.79
N SER A 142 -15.69 -4.31 11.54
CA SER A 142 -16.17 -3.01 11.07
C SER A 142 -17.70 -3.02 10.86
N ASP A 143 -18.26 -1.84 10.54
CA ASP A 143 -19.67 -1.68 10.15
C ASP A 143 -19.93 -2.02 8.67
N VAL A 144 -18.89 -2.35 7.89
CA VAL A 144 -19.04 -2.83 6.52
C VAL A 144 -19.45 -4.30 6.54
N PRO A 145 -20.59 -4.68 5.95
CA PRO A 145 -21.02 -6.08 5.87
C PRO A 145 -19.96 -6.96 5.20
N ALA A 146 -19.76 -8.16 5.71
CA ALA A 146 -18.71 -9.08 5.25
C ALA A 146 -18.77 -9.34 3.74
N GLU A 147 -19.96 -9.43 3.15
CA GLU A 147 -20.16 -9.62 1.71
C GLU A 147 -19.74 -8.43 0.84
N HIS A 148 -19.47 -7.27 1.44
CA HIS A 148 -19.01 -6.06 0.74
C HIS A 148 -17.61 -5.63 1.11
N SER A 149 -17.02 -6.22 2.16
CA SER A 149 -15.73 -5.79 2.72
C SER A 149 -14.58 -5.91 1.74
N ILE A 150 -13.58 -5.05 1.92
CA ILE A 150 -12.31 -5.08 1.17
C ILE A 150 -11.55 -6.38 1.46
N ARG A 151 -10.93 -6.95 0.42
CA ARG A 151 -10.16 -8.21 0.43
C ARG A 151 -8.65 -8.01 0.24
N GLY A 152 -8.12 -6.87 0.66
CA GLY A 152 -6.74 -6.48 0.41
C GLY A 152 -6.56 -5.72 -0.90
N PHE A 153 -5.32 -5.58 -1.34
CA PHE A 153 -5.04 -4.87 -2.59
C PHE A 153 -5.48 -5.68 -3.82
N HIS A 154 -6.02 -4.99 -4.79
CA HIS A 154 -5.99 -5.45 -6.17
C HIS A 154 -4.58 -5.25 -6.73
N GLY A 155 -4.07 -4.02 -6.64
CA GLY A 155 -2.74 -3.67 -7.10
C GLY A 155 -2.47 -2.18 -7.05
N VAL A 156 -1.43 -1.75 -7.76
CA VAL A 156 -1.04 -0.34 -7.92
C VAL A 156 -0.89 0.04 -9.38
N THR A 157 -1.08 1.32 -9.68
CA THR A 157 -0.78 1.90 -11.00
C THR A 157 0.36 2.91 -10.85
N LEU A 158 1.46 2.72 -11.59
CA LEU A 158 2.61 3.64 -11.63
C LEU A 158 2.51 4.55 -12.85
N LEU A 159 2.73 5.84 -12.67
CA LEU A 159 2.85 6.81 -13.76
C LEU A 159 4.34 7.06 -14.03
N LEU A 160 4.81 6.58 -15.17
CA LEU A 160 6.21 6.57 -15.54
C LEU A 160 6.43 7.35 -16.84
N ARG A 161 7.63 7.88 -17.06
CA ARG A 161 7.96 8.45 -18.39
C ARG A 161 7.87 7.35 -19.45
N GLU A 162 8.52 6.22 -19.18
CA GLU A 162 8.56 5.03 -20.02
C GLU A 162 8.37 3.80 -19.14
N ALA A 163 7.56 2.85 -19.60
CA ALA A 163 7.26 1.64 -18.82
C ALA A 163 8.37 0.58 -18.88
N ALA A 164 9.14 0.54 -19.98
CA ALA A 164 10.04 -0.58 -20.27
C ALA A 164 11.12 -0.85 -19.20
N PRO A 165 11.83 0.16 -18.64
CA PRO A 165 12.84 -0.11 -17.61
C PRO A 165 12.25 -0.70 -16.33
N THR A 166 11.10 -0.19 -15.89
CA THR A 166 10.37 -0.71 -14.71
C THR A 166 9.80 -2.09 -14.98
N ALA A 167 9.27 -2.33 -16.19
CA ALA A 167 8.79 -3.65 -16.62
C ALA A 167 9.90 -4.72 -16.53
N ALA A 168 11.14 -4.37 -16.91
CA ALA A 168 12.27 -5.29 -16.82
C ALA A 168 12.56 -5.70 -15.36
N ILE A 169 12.43 -4.79 -14.39
CA ILE A 169 12.57 -5.12 -12.96
C ILE A 169 11.39 -5.98 -12.48
N LEU A 170 10.15 -5.62 -12.85
CA LEU A 170 8.97 -6.42 -12.48
C LEU A 170 9.08 -7.86 -12.97
N THR A 171 9.55 -8.07 -14.20
CA THR A 171 9.66 -9.40 -14.78
C THR A 171 10.91 -10.14 -14.32
N GLY A 172 12.07 -9.49 -14.30
CA GLY A 172 13.35 -10.13 -14.01
C GLY A 172 13.55 -10.41 -12.52
N ILE A 173 13.16 -9.48 -11.65
CA ILE A 173 13.41 -9.59 -10.21
C ILE A 173 12.17 -10.10 -9.46
N PHE A 174 10.99 -9.54 -9.77
CA PHE A 174 9.77 -9.83 -9.02
C PHE A 174 8.88 -10.91 -9.68
N GLY A 175 9.29 -11.48 -10.81
CA GLY A 175 8.59 -12.60 -11.43
C GLY A 175 7.17 -12.28 -11.91
N PHE A 176 6.84 -11.01 -12.11
CA PHE A 176 5.59 -10.61 -12.74
C PHE A 176 5.65 -10.91 -14.25
N ALA A 177 4.50 -11.23 -14.85
CA ALA A 177 4.36 -11.39 -16.29
C ALA A 177 3.40 -10.34 -16.85
N GLU A 178 3.69 -9.83 -18.05
CA GLU A 178 2.75 -8.98 -18.75
C GLU A 178 1.48 -9.78 -19.09
N GLN A 179 0.33 -9.28 -18.68
CA GLN A 179 -0.96 -9.94 -18.85
C GLN A 179 -1.81 -9.31 -19.94
N ALA A 180 -1.87 -7.98 -20.00
CA ALA A 180 -2.77 -7.26 -20.91
C ALA A 180 -2.28 -5.83 -21.16
N ARG A 181 -2.80 -5.21 -22.22
CA ARG A 181 -2.60 -3.79 -22.55
C ARG A 181 -3.94 -3.13 -22.89
N GLU A 182 -4.11 -1.89 -22.38
CA GLU A 182 -5.27 -1.05 -22.68
C GLU A 182 -4.79 0.40 -22.85
N GLY A 183 -4.72 0.89 -24.09
CA GLY A 183 -4.15 2.18 -24.41
C GLY A 183 -2.68 2.30 -23.99
N ASN A 184 -2.38 3.28 -23.11
CA ASN A 184 -1.03 3.49 -22.54
C ASN A 184 -0.79 2.77 -21.22
N LEU A 185 -1.70 1.88 -20.83
CA LEU A 185 -1.63 1.10 -19.60
C LEU A 185 -1.24 -0.34 -19.91
N ILE A 186 -0.24 -0.85 -19.22
CA ILE A 186 0.24 -2.24 -19.32
C ILE A 186 0.04 -2.88 -17.97
N ARG A 187 -0.67 -4.02 -17.94
CA ARG A 187 -0.89 -4.80 -16.73
C ARG A 187 0.14 -5.91 -16.60
N PHE A 188 0.72 -5.99 -15.42
CA PHE A 188 1.56 -7.10 -14.98
C PHE A 188 0.87 -7.85 -13.86
N ASN A 189 0.94 -9.18 -13.88
CA ASN A 189 0.38 -10.05 -12.85
C ASN A 189 1.44 -11.01 -12.30
N ALA A 190 1.38 -11.29 -11.00
CA ALA A 190 2.16 -12.34 -10.35
C ALA A 190 1.27 -13.53 -10.03
N GLU A 191 1.74 -14.73 -10.41
CA GLU A 191 1.05 -15.98 -10.12
C GLU A 191 1.38 -16.54 -8.72
N PRO A 192 0.48 -17.33 -8.11
CA PRO A 192 -0.94 -17.44 -8.43
C PRO A 192 -1.67 -16.14 -8.13
N GLY A 193 -2.82 -15.88 -8.74
CA GLY A 193 -3.62 -14.68 -8.47
C GLY A 193 -3.97 -14.49 -6.99
N GLY A 194 -4.58 -13.37 -6.63
CA GLY A 194 -4.95 -13.06 -5.25
C GLY A 194 -4.62 -11.60 -4.88
N PRO A 195 -4.68 -11.24 -3.58
CA PRO A 195 -4.38 -9.89 -3.12
C PRO A 195 -2.96 -9.44 -3.47
N GLY A 196 -2.85 -8.18 -3.97
CA GLY A 196 -1.58 -7.53 -4.25
C GLY A 196 -0.79 -8.09 -5.46
N LYS A 197 -1.45 -8.77 -6.38
CA LYS A 197 -0.79 -9.46 -7.49
C LYS A 197 -0.74 -8.65 -8.79
N ILE A 198 -1.29 -7.44 -8.83
CA ILE A 198 -1.34 -6.60 -10.03
C ILE A 198 -0.46 -5.36 -9.87
N VAL A 199 0.35 -5.10 -10.90
CA VAL A 199 1.03 -3.81 -11.09
C VAL A 199 0.71 -3.31 -12.49
N ASN A 200 0.11 -2.14 -12.58
CA ASN A 200 -0.14 -1.48 -13.85
C ASN A 200 0.94 -0.41 -14.09
N LEU A 201 1.51 -0.36 -15.28
CA LEU A 201 2.44 0.69 -15.71
C LEU A 201 1.75 1.58 -16.74
N ARG A 202 1.68 2.88 -16.45
CA ARG A 202 1.17 3.90 -17.36
C ARG A 202 2.30 4.75 -17.91
N SER A 203 2.47 4.77 -19.22
CA SER A 203 3.43 5.65 -19.87
C SER A 203 2.85 7.06 -20.01
N GLY A 204 3.46 8.03 -19.34
CA GLY A 204 3.05 9.45 -19.33
C GLY A 204 3.90 10.35 -20.21
N GLY A 205 5.00 9.84 -20.81
CA GLY A 205 5.91 10.63 -21.65
C GLY A 205 6.45 11.86 -20.93
N ASP A 206 6.24 13.04 -21.51
CA ASP A 206 6.71 14.33 -20.97
C ASP A 206 5.78 14.97 -19.92
N PHE A 207 4.85 14.20 -19.35
CA PHE A 207 4.04 14.71 -18.24
C PHE A 207 4.95 15.16 -17.07
N PRO A 208 4.60 16.24 -16.35
CA PRO A 208 5.44 16.75 -15.26
C PRO A 208 5.75 15.71 -14.19
N ARG A 209 6.93 15.82 -13.58
CA ARG A 209 7.29 15.00 -12.41
C ARG A 209 6.33 15.22 -11.26
N GLY A 210 6.05 14.13 -10.53
CA GLY A 210 5.33 14.16 -9.29
C GLY A 210 6.10 14.89 -8.18
N ARG A 211 5.40 15.20 -7.11
CA ARG A 211 5.97 15.73 -5.88
C ARG A 211 5.26 15.07 -4.70
N GLN A 212 6.03 14.40 -3.85
CA GLN A 212 5.51 13.81 -2.63
C GLN A 212 4.95 14.87 -1.67
N GLY A 213 3.94 14.49 -0.92
CA GLY A 213 3.25 15.30 0.08
C GLY A 213 1.99 14.59 0.55
N ALA A 214 1.14 15.26 1.33
CA ALA A 214 -0.13 14.68 1.74
C ALA A 214 -0.95 14.22 0.52
N GLY A 215 -1.51 13.00 0.58
CA GLY A 215 -2.23 12.38 -0.53
C GLY A 215 -1.33 11.79 -1.62
N SER A 216 -0.07 11.48 -1.32
CA SER A 216 0.81 10.76 -2.25
C SER A 216 1.37 9.48 -1.62
N VAL A 217 1.70 8.49 -2.45
CA VAL A 217 2.40 7.29 -2.02
C VAL A 217 3.87 7.62 -1.80
N HIS A 218 4.42 7.24 -0.65
CA HIS A 218 5.84 7.37 -0.33
C HIS A 218 6.65 6.26 -1.01
N HIS A 219 6.22 5.01 -0.85
CA HIS A 219 6.84 3.83 -1.47
C HIS A 219 5.85 2.68 -1.59
N ILE A 220 6.19 1.72 -2.45
CA ILE A 220 5.53 0.43 -2.56
C ILE A 220 6.50 -0.68 -2.21
N ALA A 221 6.07 -1.67 -1.44
CA ALA A 221 6.87 -2.79 -1.03
C ALA A 221 6.44 -4.08 -1.72
N PHE A 222 7.41 -4.82 -2.26
CA PHE A 222 7.26 -6.16 -2.81
C PHE A 222 7.69 -7.19 -1.78
N ARG A 223 7.09 -8.38 -1.82
CA ARG A 223 7.33 -9.45 -0.85
C ARG A 223 8.59 -10.23 -1.17
N ALA A 224 9.33 -10.57 -0.12
CA ALA A 224 10.29 -11.65 -0.10
C ALA A 224 9.89 -12.65 1.00
N ASP A 225 10.01 -13.95 0.74
CA ASP A 225 9.62 -14.98 1.71
C ASP A 225 10.44 -14.88 3.00
N ASP A 226 11.75 -14.57 2.85
CA ASP A 226 12.70 -14.48 3.95
C ASP A 226 13.92 -13.60 3.59
N ASP A 227 14.89 -13.51 4.51
CA ASP A 227 16.13 -12.74 4.33
C ASP A 227 16.98 -13.25 3.17
N VAL A 228 16.95 -14.56 2.91
CA VAL A 228 17.77 -15.17 1.82
C VAL A 228 17.19 -14.76 0.47
N ALA A 229 15.88 -14.82 0.31
CA ALA A 229 15.18 -14.37 -0.89
C ALA A 229 15.38 -12.86 -1.10
N GLN A 230 15.27 -12.05 -0.03
CA GLN A 230 15.49 -10.61 -0.09
C GLN A 230 16.92 -10.28 -0.54
N ALA A 231 17.93 -10.93 0.05
CA ALA A 231 19.33 -10.71 -0.30
C ALA A 231 19.63 -11.11 -1.76
N ALA A 232 19.02 -12.20 -2.24
CA ALA A 232 19.15 -12.62 -3.63
C ALA A 232 18.54 -11.61 -4.59
N MET A 233 17.32 -11.10 -4.32
CA MET A 233 16.68 -10.04 -5.12
C MET A 233 17.54 -8.76 -5.15
N ALA A 234 18.11 -8.35 -4.01
CA ALA A 234 18.99 -7.19 -3.93
C ALA A 234 20.27 -7.37 -4.75
N HIS A 235 20.84 -8.56 -4.73
CA HIS A 235 22.02 -8.92 -5.53
C HIS A 235 21.69 -8.88 -7.04
N GLU A 236 20.60 -9.50 -7.45
CA GLU A 236 20.15 -9.52 -8.85
C GLU A 236 19.82 -8.11 -9.37
N LEU A 237 19.24 -7.23 -8.55
CA LEU A 237 19.01 -5.82 -8.90
C LEU A 237 20.33 -5.12 -9.25
N MET A 238 21.36 -5.32 -8.46
CA MET A 238 22.67 -4.73 -8.73
C MET A 238 23.34 -5.37 -9.95
N GLU A 239 23.33 -6.71 -10.05
CA GLU A 239 24.02 -7.45 -11.11
C GLU A 239 23.41 -7.21 -12.50
N PHE A 240 22.08 -7.27 -12.62
CA PHE A 240 21.42 -7.25 -13.92
C PHE A 240 20.88 -5.87 -14.31
N HIS A 241 20.63 -4.99 -13.33
CA HIS A 241 20.06 -3.67 -13.58
C HIS A 241 20.94 -2.51 -13.14
N GLY A 242 22.06 -2.76 -12.42
CA GLY A 242 22.92 -1.72 -11.89
C GLY A 242 22.22 -0.84 -10.83
N VAL A 243 21.20 -1.36 -10.18
CA VAL A 243 20.38 -0.62 -9.19
C VAL A 243 20.81 -1.03 -7.79
N PRO A 244 21.47 -0.15 -7.02
CA PRO A 244 21.87 -0.44 -5.65
C PRO A 244 20.65 -0.35 -4.70
N THR A 245 20.64 -1.21 -3.69
CA THR A 245 19.72 -1.13 -2.56
C THR A 245 20.40 -0.52 -1.33
N THR A 246 19.59 -0.10 -0.35
CA THR A 246 20.10 0.20 0.99
C THR A 246 20.58 -1.07 1.67
N GLU A 247 21.31 -0.93 2.78
CA GLU A 247 21.46 -2.02 3.74
C GLU A 247 20.10 -2.47 4.26
N GLN A 248 20.01 -3.73 4.72
CA GLN A 248 18.80 -4.25 5.33
C GLN A 248 18.48 -3.46 6.62
N LYS A 249 17.23 -3.03 6.76
CA LYS A 249 16.72 -2.33 7.93
C LYS A 249 15.70 -3.19 8.65
N ASP A 250 15.87 -3.36 9.96
CA ASP A 250 14.88 -3.98 10.81
C ASP A 250 13.73 -2.97 11.06
N ARG A 251 12.52 -3.34 10.63
CA ARG A 251 11.29 -2.57 10.85
C ARG A 251 10.40 -3.19 11.92
N ASN A 252 10.94 -4.06 12.75
CA ASN A 252 10.29 -4.79 13.84
C ASN A 252 9.27 -5.86 13.35
N TYR A 253 8.46 -5.54 12.34
CA TYR A 253 7.40 -6.42 11.80
C TYR A 253 7.82 -7.12 10.51
N PHE A 254 8.83 -6.62 9.86
CA PHE A 254 9.48 -7.13 8.65
C PHE A 254 10.86 -6.50 8.50
N ARG A 255 11.69 -7.07 7.62
CA ARG A 255 12.97 -6.48 7.26
C ARG A 255 12.92 -5.93 5.85
N SER A 256 13.58 -4.80 5.62
CA SER A 256 13.41 -3.99 4.42
C SER A 256 14.72 -3.60 3.78
N VAL A 257 14.79 -3.67 2.45
CA VAL A 257 15.78 -2.95 1.64
C VAL A 257 15.05 -2.02 0.68
N TYR A 258 15.61 -0.84 0.43
CA TYR A 258 14.98 0.19 -0.40
C TYR A 258 15.82 0.51 -1.62
N PHE A 259 15.17 0.82 -2.73
CA PHE A 259 15.83 1.31 -3.94
C PHE A 259 14.89 2.19 -4.76
N ARG A 260 15.47 3.09 -5.58
CA ARG A 260 14.70 3.79 -6.59
C ARG A 260 14.79 3.03 -7.90
N GLU A 261 13.63 2.60 -8.39
CA GLU A 261 13.56 1.96 -9.69
C GLU A 261 13.79 3.02 -10.81
N PRO A 262 14.12 2.62 -12.05
CA PRO A 262 14.51 3.56 -13.11
C PRO A 262 13.47 4.64 -13.46
N GLY A 263 12.19 4.40 -13.23
CA GLY A 263 11.12 5.38 -13.43
C GLY A 263 11.03 6.43 -12.33
N GLY A 264 11.74 6.24 -11.21
CA GLY A 264 11.85 7.17 -10.08
C GLY A 264 10.97 6.84 -8.88
N VAL A 265 10.14 5.81 -8.94
CA VAL A 265 9.33 5.36 -7.80
C VAL A 265 10.22 4.70 -6.76
N LEU A 266 9.98 4.97 -5.48
CA LEU A 266 10.69 4.30 -4.39
C LEU A 266 10.07 2.91 -4.18
N PHE A 267 10.87 1.88 -4.39
CA PHE A 267 10.52 0.50 -4.15
C PHE A 267 11.19 0.00 -2.87
N GLU A 268 10.52 -0.93 -2.22
CA GLU A 268 11.00 -1.68 -1.08
C GLU A 268 10.89 -3.18 -1.37
N ILE A 269 11.80 -3.98 -0.84
CA ILE A 269 11.63 -5.43 -0.72
C ILE A 269 11.49 -5.72 0.77
N ALA A 270 10.33 -6.26 1.18
CA ALA A 270 10.01 -6.54 2.57
C ALA A 270 9.83 -8.04 2.79
N THR A 271 10.37 -8.57 3.89
CA THR A 271 10.15 -9.95 4.30
C THR A 271 8.77 -10.12 4.91
N ASP A 272 8.13 -11.29 4.73
CA ASP A 272 6.83 -11.59 5.32
C ASP A 272 6.86 -11.73 6.85
N ALA A 273 7.99 -12.18 7.39
CA ALA A 273 8.18 -12.41 8.83
C ALA A 273 8.88 -11.24 9.52
N PRO A 274 8.62 -11.05 10.85
CA PRO A 274 7.80 -11.86 11.75
C PRO A 274 6.30 -11.53 11.75
N GLY A 275 5.87 -10.42 11.13
CA GLY A 275 4.47 -9.97 11.11
C GLY A 275 4.04 -9.20 12.36
N PHE A 276 2.82 -8.66 12.35
CA PHE A 276 2.35 -7.71 13.38
C PHE A 276 2.01 -8.33 14.74
N ALA A 277 1.81 -9.64 14.80
CA ALA A 277 1.50 -10.33 16.05
C ALA A 277 2.72 -10.59 16.94
N VAL A 278 3.92 -10.16 16.53
CA VAL A 278 5.17 -10.38 17.28
C VAL A 278 5.17 -9.69 18.65
N ASP A 279 4.46 -8.57 18.80
CA ASP A 279 4.46 -7.75 20.03
C ASP A 279 3.05 -7.43 20.57
N GLU A 280 2.00 -7.92 19.91
CA GLU A 280 0.61 -7.82 20.34
C GLU A 280 -0.18 -9.07 19.96
N PRO A 281 -1.09 -9.57 20.81
CA PRO A 281 -2.04 -10.62 20.40
C PRO A 281 -2.92 -10.17 19.24
N VAL A 282 -3.26 -11.08 18.33
CA VAL A 282 -4.12 -10.79 17.17
C VAL A 282 -5.42 -10.09 17.57
N ALA A 283 -6.04 -10.48 18.68
CA ALA A 283 -7.29 -9.89 19.16
C ALA A 283 -7.19 -8.38 19.48
N THR A 284 -6.01 -7.90 19.84
CA THR A 284 -5.77 -6.51 20.30
C THR A 284 -4.85 -5.71 19.39
N LEU A 285 -4.55 -6.20 18.17
CA LEU A 285 -3.72 -5.48 17.21
C LEU A 285 -4.21 -4.05 17.00
N GLY A 286 -3.27 -3.09 17.03
CA GLY A 286 -3.51 -1.67 16.78
C GLY A 286 -4.11 -0.89 17.93
N GLN A 287 -4.47 -1.53 19.06
CA GLN A 287 -5.06 -0.82 20.21
C GLN A 287 -4.03 -0.02 21.00
N ALA A 288 -2.84 -0.56 21.26
CA ALA A 288 -1.78 0.10 21.98
C ALA A 288 -0.74 0.77 21.06
N LEU A 289 -0.10 1.85 21.53
CA LEU A 289 1.11 2.35 20.89
C LEU A 289 2.25 1.36 21.14
N LYS A 290 2.82 0.81 20.07
CA LYS A 290 3.99 -0.06 20.11
C LYS A 290 5.24 0.69 19.70
N LEU A 291 6.31 0.49 20.42
CA LEU A 291 7.61 1.07 20.11
C LEU A 291 8.64 -0.07 19.99
N PRO A 292 9.62 0.04 19.11
CA PRO A 292 10.75 -0.88 19.10
C PRO A 292 11.58 -0.70 20.37
N ALA A 293 12.32 -1.72 20.76
CA ALA A 293 13.06 -1.75 22.04
C ALA A 293 13.99 -0.54 22.23
N PHE A 294 14.60 -0.03 21.17
CA PHE A 294 15.49 1.13 21.25
C PHE A 294 14.77 2.47 21.48
N LEU A 295 13.47 2.58 21.22
CA LEU A 295 12.64 3.76 21.48
C LEU A 295 11.87 3.68 22.82
N GLU A 296 11.73 2.49 23.42
CA GLU A 296 11.00 2.33 24.70
C GLU A 296 11.51 3.23 25.82
N PRO A 297 12.82 3.49 25.99
CA PRO A 297 13.30 4.45 27.00
C PRO A 297 12.76 5.89 26.82
N HIS A 298 12.34 6.26 25.62
CA HIS A 298 11.81 7.57 25.25
C HIS A 298 10.29 7.62 25.18
N ARG A 299 9.58 6.57 25.56
CA ARG A 299 8.11 6.44 25.42
C ARG A 299 7.34 7.66 25.89
N ALA A 300 7.60 8.13 27.10
CA ALA A 300 6.86 9.28 27.68
C ALA A 300 7.09 10.59 26.91
N GLU A 301 8.24 10.77 26.27
CA GLU A 301 8.55 11.91 25.43
C GLU A 301 7.82 11.79 24.08
N ILE A 302 7.88 10.63 23.47
CA ILE A 302 7.21 10.30 22.21
C ILE A 302 5.69 10.48 22.34
N GLU A 303 5.07 9.90 23.39
CA GLU A 303 3.62 10.02 23.62
C GLU A 303 3.16 11.47 23.82
N ARG A 304 4.01 12.35 24.38
CA ARG A 304 3.71 13.78 24.50
C ARG A 304 3.83 14.55 23.19
N ALA A 305 4.70 14.10 22.29
CA ALA A 305 4.91 14.74 20.99
C ALA A 305 3.86 14.32 19.95
N LEU A 306 3.30 13.12 20.07
CA LEU A 306 2.34 12.59 19.13
C LEU A 306 0.97 13.29 19.23
N PRO A 307 0.32 13.62 18.11
CA PRO A 307 -1.02 14.20 18.13
C PRO A 307 -2.08 13.20 18.64
N ALA A 308 -3.20 13.72 19.18
CA ALA A 308 -4.30 12.86 19.62
C ALA A 308 -4.92 12.11 18.41
N LEU A 309 -5.13 10.80 18.57
CA LEU A 309 -5.79 9.93 17.57
C LEU A 309 -7.29 9.72 17.80
N ALA A 310 -7.77 10.02 18.98
CA ALA A 310 -9.19 9.91 19.37
C ALA A 310 -9.94 11.21 19.17
#